data_163d35c76f356e93cb6d5d69f3e2dfbf
#
_entry.id   163d35c76f356e93cb6d5d69f3e2dfbf
#
_cell.length_a   1.000
_cell.length_b   1.000
_cell.length_c   1.000
_cell.angle_alpha   90.00
_cell.angle_beta   90.00
_cell.angle_gamma   90.00
#
_symmetry.space_group_name_H-M   'P 1'
#
loop_
_entity.id
_entity.type
_entity.pdbx_description
1 polymer ?
#
loop_
_entity_poly.entity_id
_entity_poly.type
_entity_poly.pdbx_seq_one_letter_code
_entity_poly.pdbx_strand_id
1 'polypeptide(L)'
;MKRQNLILVQLLWLSIWLAPAPVQAQVQQNTAADTASVIPADSVLPGQKHPFTDAQRLEGSDGHFLKRAVIPAAALVAAGLYTIHGHGIISSFDARDLRNRKYANFSTKIDNYLFFTPMVGLFAFDLLSSQNRHDLGRQAALLAASGVLTTLIVFPTKEITNVDRPNGDPTAFPSGHTAFAFTVATMVDKEFRHKSPWISIGSYTVASATGVMRILNNKHWLADVLAGAGVGILSVNTVYWLNAKMALKKQGYNTAVLPTVLPTGQPGMAILVQF
;
A
#
# COMPACT_ATOMS: atom_id res chain seq x y z
N MET A 1 35.70 6.06 8.00
CA MET A 1 34.83 7.07 8.63
C MET A 1 33.64 7.57 7.76
N LYS A 2 33.18 6.82 6.74
CA LYS A 2 32.02 7.25 5.88
C LYS A 2 30.72 6.45 6.07
N ARG A 3 30.71 5.43 6.95
CA ARG A 3 29.51 4.56 7.15
C ARG A 3 28.49 5.08 8.17
N GLN A 4 28.86 5.96 9.09
CA GLN A 4 27.95 6.43 10.16
C GLN A 4 26.98 7.53 9.73
N ASN A 5 27.29 8.28 8.69
CA ASN A 5 26.47 9.42 8.27
C ASN A 5 25.23 9.02 7.44
N LEU A 6 25.22 7.80 6.85
CA LEU A 6 24.09 7.36 6.03
C LEU A 6 22.91 6.87 6.88
N ILE A 7 23.21 6.27 8.02
CA ILE A 7 22.17 5.76 8.97
C ILE A 7 21.51 6.93 9.70
N LEU A 8 22.28 7.97 10.04
CA LEU A 8 21.76 9.18 10.69
C LEU A 8 20.80 9.98 9.79
N VAL A 9 21.07 10.05 8.49
CA VAL A 9 20.18 10.75 7.54
C VAL A 9 18.87 9.97 7.35
N GLN A 10 18.89 8.64 7.38
CA GLN A 10 17.67 7.84 7.27
C GLN A 10 16.81 7.86 8.54
N LEU A 11 17.42 7.98 9.72
CA LEU A 11 16.71 8.12 10.99
C LEU A 11 16.13 9.52 11.20
N LEU A 12 16.75 10.57 10.65
CA LEU A 12 16.22 11.93 10.69
C LEU A 12 14.95 12.13 9.85
N TRP A 13 14.78 11.34 8.78
CA TRP A 13 13.53 11.35 8.00
C TRP A 13 12.37 10.64 8.70
N LEU A 14 12.64 9.70 9.60
CA LEU A 14 11.60 9.04 10.40
C LEU A 14 11.13 9.91 11.58
N SER A 15 11.98 10.78 12.11
CA SER A 15 11.67 11.58 13.30
C SER A 15 10.84 12.85 13.04
N ILE A 16 10.73 13.30 11.79
CA ILE A 16 9.97 14.52 11.42
C ILE A 16 8.45 14.25 11.34
N TRP A 17 8.02 12.98 11.33
CA TRP A 17 6.61 12.59 11.16
C TRP A 17 5.90 12.15 12.44
N LEU A 18 6.51 12.26 13.62
CA LEU A 18 5.95 11.80 14.90
C LEU A 18 5.63 12.95 15.87
N ALA A 19 5.20 14.12 15.37
CA ALA A 19 4.59 15.12 16.22
C ALA A 19 3.07 14.85 16.33
N PRO A 20 2.54 14.56 17.53
CA PRO A 20 1.10 14.40 17.69
C PRO A 20 0.42 15.77 17.54
N ALA A 21 -0.47 15.89 16.56
CA ALA A 21 -1.37 17.02 16.48
C ALA A 21 -2.31 17.01 17.69
N PRO A 22 -2.59 18.17 18.34
CA PRO A 22 -3.53 18.21 19.44
C PRO A 22 -4.94 17.92 18.93
N VAL A 23 -5.51 16.82 19.38
CA VAL A 23 -6.93 16.50 19.20
C VAL A 23 -7.71 17.41 20.13
N GLN A 24 -8.27 18.50 19.60
CA GLN A 24 -9.33 19.23 20.28
C GLN A 24 -10.63 18.46 20.14
N ALA A 25 -11.01 17.77 21.20
CA ALA A 25 -12.33 17.18 21.33
C ALA A 25 -13.34 18.32 21.55
N GLN A 26 -14.09 18.69 20.53
CA GLN A 26 -15.30 19.48 20.69
C GLN A 26 -16.41 18.58 21.26
N VAL A 27 -16.64 18.72 22.55
CA VAL A 27 -17.86 18.19 23.19
C VAL A 27 -19.00 19.12 22.78
N GLN A 28 -19.80 18.69 21.82
CA GLN A 28 -21.06 19.34 21.49
C GLN A 28 -22.11 18.82 22.49
N GLN A 29 -22.40 19.63 23.50
CA GLN A 29 -23.55 19.42 24.36
C GLN A 29 -24.81 19.79 23.56
N ASN A 30 -25.50 18.81 23.03
CA ASN A 30 -26.89 18.99 22.58
C ASN A 30 -27.85 18.75 23.77
N THR A 31 -28.25 19.83 24.38
CA THR A 31 -29.46 19.85 25.19
C THR A 31 -30.68 19.96 24.24
N ALA A 32 -31.36 18.87 24.02
CA ALA A 32 -32.74 18.89 23.53
C ALA A 32 -33.48 17.68 24.13
N ALA A 33 -34.18 17.92 25.19
CA ALA A 33 -35.34 17.15 25.51
C ALA A 33 -36.38 17.50 24.44
N ASP A 34 -36.77 16.55 23.62
CA ASP A 34 -38.18 16.30 23.30
C ASP A 34 -38.33 15.18 22.25
N THR A 35 -39.35 14.35 22.51
CA THR A 35 -39.95 13.37 21.60
C THR A 35 -39.04 12.29 21.06
N ALA A 36 -38.89 11.20 21.83
CA ALA A 36 -38.57 9.90 21.30
C ALA A 36 -39.62 9.45 20.28
N SER A 37 -39.47 9.86 19.02
CA SER A 37 -40.14 9.18 17.93
C SER A 37 -39.55 7.79 17.84
N VAL A 38 -40.31 6.78 18.22
CA VAL A 38 -40.02 5.39 17.93
C VAL A 38 -39.89 5.27 16.42
N ILE A 39 -38.65 5.25 15.90
CA ILE A 39 -38.41 4.90 14.50
C ILE A 39 -38.74 3.41 14.40
N PRO A 40 -39.78 3.02 13.60
CA PRO A 40 -40.06 1.61 13.43
C PRO A 40 -38.84 0.88 12.89
N ALA A 41 -38.57 -0.32 13.41
CA ALA A 41 -37.44 -1.15 12.98
C ALA A 41 -37.46 -1.48 11.47
N ASP A 42 -38.53 -1.18 10.77
CA ASP A 42 -38.73 -1.40 9.33
C ASP A 42 -38.36 -0.21 8.44
N SER A 43 -37.86 0.90 8.98
CA SER A 43 -37.44 2.07 8.17
C SER A 43 -36.00 1.94 7.59
N VAL A 44 -35.31 0.84 7.79
CA VAL A 44 -34.12 0.50 7.00
C VAL A 44 -34.62 -0.02 5.66
N LEU A 45 -34.67 0.87 4.66
CA LEU A 45 -35.02 0.51 3.29
C LEU A 45 -34.12 -0.69 2.86
N PRO A 46 -34.72 -1.85 2.54
CA PRO A 46 -33.97 -3.00 2.05
C PRO A 46 -33.41 -2.63 0.69
N GLY A 47 -32.06 -2.46 0.59
CA GLY A 47 -31.42 -2.30 -0.69
C GLY A 47 -30.29 -1.29 -0.83
N GLN A 48 -30.01 -0.41 0.12
CA GLN A 48 -28.80 0.40 0.06
C GLN A 48 -27.59 -0.42 0.53
N LYS A 49 -27.13 -1.32 -0.33
CA LYS A 49 -25.77 -1.86 -0.20
C LYS A 49 -24.81 -0.69 -0.38
N HIS A 50 -24.12 -0.29 0.70
CA HIS A 50 -23.04 0.65 0.58
C HIS A 50 -22.00 0.06 -0.38
N PRO A 51 -21.71 0.69 -1.53
CA PRO A 51 -20.82 0.12 -2.54
C PRO A 51 -19.42 -0.19 -1.99
N PHE A 52 -19.02 0.46 -0.89
CA PHE A 52 -17.77 0.21 -0.18
C PHE A 52 -17.75 -1.10 0.62
N THR A 53 -18.90 -1.60 1.07
CA THR A 53 -18.95 -2.85 1.86
C THR A 53 -18.62 -4.06 0.99
N ASP A 54 -19.07 -4.10 -0.25
CA ASP A 54 -18.77 -5.19 -1.18
C ASP A 54 -17.30 -5.13 -1.63
N ALA A 55 -16.75 -3.94 -1.86
CA ALA A 55 -15.32 -3.77 -2.15
C ALA A 55 -14.44 -4.21 -0.98
N GLN A 56 -14.82 -3.89 0.26
CA GLN A 56 -14.10 -4.33 1.45
C GLN A 56 -14.19 -5.85 1.66
N ARG A 57 -15.34 -6.46 1.41
CA ARG A 57 -15.50 -7.92 1.45
C ARG A 57 -14.62 -8.62 0.43
N LEU A 58 -14.56 -8.12 -0.81
CA LEU A 58 -13.68 -8.63 -1.85
C LEU A 58 -12.21 -8.53 -1.44
N GLU A 59 -11.78 -7.38 -0.92
CA GLU A 59 -10.39 -7.20 -0.47
C GLU A 59 -10.04 -8.09 0.71
N GLY A 60 -10.94 -8.31 1.65
CA GLY A 60 -10.75 -9.22 2.78
C GLY A 60 -10.79 -10.70 2.40
N SER A 61 -11.19 -11.05 1.17
CA SER A 61 -11.26 -12.44 0.75
C SER A 61 -9.87 -13.00 0.41
N ASP A 62 -9.59 -14.22 0.87
CA ASP A 62 -8.30 -14.88 0.64
C ASP A 62 -8.09 -15.20 -0.85
N GLY A 63 -9.15 -15.52 -1.58
CA GLY A 63 -9.09 -15.75 -3.03
C GLY A 63 -8.73 -14.50 -3.83
N HIS A 64 -9.22 -13.32 -3.42
CA HIS A 64 -8.86 -12.05 -4.05
C HIS A 64 -7.40 -11.68 -3.74
N PHE A 65 -6.98 -11.85 -2.48
CA PHE A 65 -5.60 -11.65 -2.06
C PHE A 65 -4.63 -12.54 -2.84
N LEU A 66 -4.95 -13.84 -2.97
CA LEU A 66 -4.14 -14.77 -3.76
C LEU A 66 -3.97 -14.28 -5.21
N LYS A 67 -5.06 -13.92 -5.88
CA LYS A 67 -5.04 -13.51 -7.30
C LYS A 67 -4.39 -12.16 -7.53
N ARG A 68 -4.56 -11.21 -6.64
CA ARG A 68 -4.10 -9.81 -6.83
C ARG A 68 -2.76 -9.49 -6.18
N ALA A 69 -2.33 -10.29 -5.20
CA ALA A 69 -1.08 -10.10 -4.48
C ALA A 69 -0.09 -11.22 -4.71
N VAL A 70 -0.45 -12.44 -4.27
CA VAL A 70 0.51 -13.54 -4.17
C VAL A 70 0.94 -14.01 -5.56
N ILE A 71 -0.01 -14.25 -6.48
CA ILE A 71 0.32 -14.74 -7.83
C ILE A 71 1.18 -13.73 -8.61
N PRO A 72 0.82 -12.43 -8.73
CA PRO A 72 1.66 -11.46 -9.43
C PRO A 72 3.05 -11.28 -8.78
N ALA A 73 3.11 -11.21 -7.45
CA ALA A 73 4.38 -11.07 -6.74
C ALA A 73 5.27 -12.30 -6.93
N ALA A 74 4.70 -13.51 -6.79
CA ALA A 74 5.44 -14.75 -7.00
C ALA A 74 5.91 -14.89 -8.46
N ALA A 75 5.09 -14.51 -9.43
CA ALA A 75 5.47 -14.52 -10.84
C ALA A 75 6.64 -13.58 -11.12
N LEU A 76 6.62 -12.35 -10.55
CA LEU A 76 7.72 -11.40 -10.70
C LEU A 76 9.00 -11.89 -10.01
N VAL A 77 8.91 -12.44 -8.80
CA VAL A 77 10.06 -13.01 -8.10
C VAL A 77 10.61 -14.22 -8.86
N ALA A 78 9.75 -15.12 -9.34
CA ALA A 78 10.17 -16.28 -10.13
C ALA A 78 10.82 -15.86 -11.46
N ALA A 79 10.24 -14.85 -12.14
CA ALA A 79 10.86 -14.26 -13.32
C ALA A 79 12.23 -13.64 -13.00
N GLY A 80 12.35 -12.94 -11.86
CA GLY A 80 13.62 -12.41 -11.39
C GLY A 80 14.64 -13.52 -11.15
N LEU A 81 14.29 -14.56 -10.42
CA LEU A 81 15.16 -15.71 -10.16
C LEU A 81 15.57 -16.43 -11.46
N TYR A 82 14.65 -16.56 -12.42
CA TYR A 82 14.96 -17.13 -13.74
C TYR A 82 16.05 -16.32 -14.47
N THR A 83 16.05 -14.99 -14.35
CA THR A 83 17.03 -14.13 -15.02
C THR A 83 18.43 -14.15 -14.37
N ILE A 84 18.61 -14.75 -13.19
CA ILE A 84 19.92 -14.85 -12.52
C ILE A 84 20.83 -15.83 -13.27
N HIS A 85 20.27 -16.92 -13.81
CA HIS A 85 21.03 -17.94 -14.53
C HIS A 85 21.22 -17.49 -15.98
N GLY A 86 22.45 -17.39 -16.45
CA GLY A 86 22.83 -16.85 -17.77
C GLY A 86 22.39 -17.66 -18.99
N HIS A 87 21.46 -18.61 -18.86
CA HIS A 87 21.03 -19.55 -19.90
C HIS A 87 19.57 -19.42 -20.34
N GLY A 88 18.91 -18.30 -20.05
CA GLY A 88 17.51 -18.06 -20.41
C GLY A 88 17.34 -17.21 -21.67
N ILE A 89 16.07 -16.99 -22.08
CA ILE A 89 15.71 -16.10 -23.21
C ILE A 89 16.17 -14.66 -22.94
N ILE A 90 16.15 -14.23 -21.69
CA ILE A 90 16.68 -12.95 -21.21
C ILE A 90 17.32 -13.20 -19.86
N SER A 91 18.59 -12.84 -19.70
CA SER A 91 19.30 -12.90 -18.43
C SER A 91 19.58 -11.49 -17.88
N SER A 92 19.87 -11.41 -16.58
CA SER A 92 20.36 -10.18 -15.95
C SER A 92 21.68 -9.72 -16.55
N PHE A 93 22.50 -10.66 -17.02
CA PHE A 93 23.76 -10.38 -17.70
C PHE A 93 23.52 -9.79 -19.10
N ASP A 94 22.57 -10.32 -19.88
CA ASP A 94 22.21 -9.78 -21.20
C ASP A 94 21.69 -8.33 -21.07
N ALA A 95 20.87 -8.06 -20.06
CA ALA A 95 20.38 -6.72 -19.79
C ALA A 95 21.53 -5.74 -19.45
N ARG A 96 22.51 -6.18 -18.63
CA ARG A 96 23.71 -5.40 -18.33
C ARG A 96 24.56 -5.19 -19.58
N ASP A 97 24.79 -6.22 -20.37
CA ASP A 97 25.64 -6.15 -21.56
C ASP A 97 24.99 -5.29 -22.65
N LEU A 98 23.66 -5.35 -22.82
CA LEU A 98 22.94 -4.43 -23.69
C LEU A 98 23.07 -2.97 -23.21
N ARG A 99 22.93 -2.73 -21.91
CA ARG A 99 23.16 -1.43 -21.28
C ARG A 99 24.59 -0.94 -21.56
N ASN A 100 25.60 -1.78 -21.33
CA ASN A 100 26.99 -1.39 -21.52
C ASN A 100 27.36 -1.10 -22.98
N ARG A 101 26.74 -1.82 -23.92
CA ARG A 101 26.93 -1.57 -25.36
C ARG A 101 26.25 -0.29 -25.85
N LYS A 102 25.00 -0.03 -25.41
CA LYS A 102 24.20 1.07 -25.97
C LYS A 102 24.18 2.32 -25.09
N TYR A 103 24.38 2.18 -23.78
CA TYR A 103 24.19 3.23 -22.79
C TYR A 103 25.33 3.30 -21.77
N ALA A 104 26.57 3.02 -22.20
CA ALA A 104 27.76 2.93 -21.33
C ALA A 104 27.94 4.15 -20.41
N ASN A 105 27.71 5.35 -20.96
CA ASN A 105 27.90 6.61 -20.25
C ASN A 105 26.60 7.18 -19.66
N PHE A 106 25.50 6.39 -19.67
CA PHE A 106 24.25 6.86 -19.10
C PHE A 106 24.34 6.94 -17.58
N SER A 107 24.08 8.11 -17.04
CA SER A 107 23.97 8.36 -15.61
C SER A 107 22.94 9.46 -15.35
N THR A 108 21.98 9.20 -14.51
CA THR A 108 20.96 10.16 -14.14
C THR A 108 20.60 10.03 -12.68
N LYS A 109 20.10 11.11 -12.09
CA LYS A 109 19.52 11.13 -10.73
C LYS A 109 18.00 11.17 -10.76
N ILE A 110 17.38 11.11 -11.94
CA ILE A 110 15.93 11.21 -12.13
C ILE A 110 15.20 10.07 -11.40
N ASP A 111 15.79 8.88 -11.36
CA ASP A 111 15.26 7.72 -10.63
C ASP A 111 15.05 7.97 -9.13
N ASN A 112 15.83 8.86 -8.52
CA ASN A 112 15.66 9.25 -7.12
C ASN A 112 14.43 10.14 -6.88
N TYR A 113 13.92 10.79 -7.92
CA TYR A 113 12.72 11.64 -7.86
C TYR A 113 11.51 10.94 -8.44
N LEU A 114 11.72 10.11 -9.47
CA LEU A 114 10.67 9.46 -10.22
C LEU A 114 9.80 8.55 -9.35
N PHE A 115 10.40 7.86 -8.36
CA PHE A 115 9.64 6.98 -7.48
C PHE A 115 8.68 7.74 -6.53
N PHE A 116 8.91 9.04 -6.28
CA PHE A 116 7.99 9.89 -5.52
C PHE A 116 6.84 10.44 -6.36
N THR A 117 6.98 10.47 -7.69
CA THR A 117 5.98 11.08 -8.59
C THR A 117 4.58 10.49 -8.41
N PRO A 118 4.37 9.16 -8.33
CA PRO A 118 3.05 8.61 -8.09
C PRO A 118 2.47 9.00 -6.72
N MET A 119 3.32 9.23 -5.71
CA MET A 119 2.90 9.69 -4.38
C MET A 119 2.39 11.13 -4.42
N VAL A 120 3.10 12.01 -5.13
CA VAL A 120 2.62 13.39 -5.37
C VAL A 120 1.29 13.35 -6.13
N GLY A 121 1.19 12.50 -7.15
CA GLY A 121 -0.04 12.27 -7.89
C GLY A 121 -1.19 11.78 -7.00
N LEU A 122 -0.93 10.83 -6.09
CA LEU A 122 -1.92 10.32 -5.14
C LEU A 122 -2.55 11.46 -4.32
N PHE A 123 -1.72 12.27 -3.67
CA PHE A 123 -2.20 13.37 -2.83
C PHE A 123 -2.80 14.52 -3.64
N ALA A 124 -2.28 14.81 -4.83
CA ALA A 124 -2.86 15.82 -5.71
C ALA A 124 -4.26 15.40 -6.19
N PHE A 125 -4.44 14.15 -6.60
CA PHE A 125 -5.75 13.61 -6.96
C PHE A 125 -6.72 13.61 -5.78
N ASP A 126 -6.23 13.37 -4.56
CA ASP A 126 -7.04 13.37 -3.36
C ASP A 126 -7.60 14.78 -3.06
N LEU A 127 -6.76 15.80 -3.21
CA LEU A 127 -7.17 17.21 -3.02
C LEU A 127 -8.15 17.71 -4.08
N LEU A 128 -8.07 17.17 -5.31
CA LEU A 128 -8.90 17.59 -6.44
C LEU A 128 -10.22 16.80 -6.55
N SER A 129 -10.37 15.72 -5.78
CA SER A 129 -11.49 14.78 -5.92
C SER A 129 -12.29 14.66 -4.64
N SER A 130 -13.61 14.86 -4.74
CA SER A 130 -14.55 14.75 -3.64
C SER A 130 -15.02 13.30 -3.34
N GLN A 131 -14.68 12.33 -4.19
CA GLN A 131 -15.14 10.93 -4.07
C GLN A 131 -13.95 9.98 -3.98
N ASN A 132 -13.18 10.09 -2.90
CA ASN A 132 -12.06 9.21 -2.65
C ASN A 132 -12.51 7.93 -1.95
N ARG A 133 -11.79 6.83 -2.16
CA ARG A 133 -12.09 5.55 -1.52
C ARG A 133 -11.89 5.60 0.00
N HIS A 134 -10.82 6.24 0.43
CA HIS A 134 -10.51 6.53 1.82
C HIS A 134 -10.22 8.02 1.97
N ASP A 135 -10.45 8.55 3.18
CA ASP A 135 -10.00 9.89 3.54
C ASP A 135 -8.47 10.00 3.57
N LEU A 136 -7.96 11.20 3.44
CA LEU A 136 -6.53 11.50 3.37
C LEU A 136 -5.74 10.89 4.54
N GLY A 137 -6.28 10.97 5.76
CA GLY A 137 -5.62 10.40 6.95
C GLY A 137 -5.49 8.88 6.87
N ARG A 138 -6.54 8.19 6.39
CA ARG A 138 -6.52 6.74 6.17
C ARG A 138 -5.56 6.34 5.06
N GLN A 139 -5.56 7.08 3.95
CA GLN A 139 -4.61 6.84 2.85
C GLN A 139 -3.17 6.99 3.34
N ALA A 140 -2.86 8.06 4.08
CA ALA A 140 -1.54 8.26 4.65
C ALA A 140 -1.12 7.12 5.59
N ALA A 141 -2.04 6.63 6.44
CA ALA A 141 -1.78 5.51 7.34
C ALA A 141 -1.54 4.19 6.57
N LEU A 142 -2.34 3.91 5.53
CA LEU A 142 -2.17 2.72 4.69
C LEU A 142 -0.87 2.78 3.89
N LEU A 143 -0.49 3.96 3.38
CA LEU A 143 0.79 4.18 2.70
C LEU A 143 1.96 3.97 3.65
N ALA A 144 1.90 4.55 4.84
CA ALA A 144 2.94 4.38 5.85
C ALA A 144 3.10 2.91 6.25
N ALA A 145 2.00 2.21 6.54
CA ALA A 145 2.03 0.77 6.87
C ALA A 145 2.60 -0.08 5.73
N SER A 146 2.22 0.22 4.48
CA SER A 146 2.75 -0.46 3.29
C SER A 146 4.24 -0.19 3.08
N GLY A 147 4.68 1.05 3.29
CA GLY A 147 6.08 1.44 3.23
C GLY A 147 6.92 0.76 4.32
N VAL A 148 6.41 0.70 5.55
CA VAL A 148 7.06 -0.04 6.65
C VAL A 148 7.20 -1.53 6.30
N LEU A 149 6.13 -2.17 5.82
CA LEU A 149 6.19 -3.58 5.43
C LEU A 149 7.18 -3.81 4.27
N THR A 150 7.18 -2.93 3.26
CA THR A 150 8.16 -2.97 2.17
C THR A 150 9.59 -2.87 2.71
N THR A 151 9.84 -1.95 3.64
CA THR A 151 11.15 -1.75 4.29
C THR A 151 11.59 -2.99 5.05
N LEU A 152 10.68 -3.58 5.84
CA LEU A 152 10.95 -4.78 6.64
C LEU A 152 11.25 -6.02 5.78
N ILE A 153 10.80 -6.05 4.54
CA ILE A 153 11.15 -7.12 3.59
C ILE A 153 12.46 -6.79 2.86
N VAL A 154 12.58 -5.58 2.32
CA VAL A 154 13.70 -5.18 1.45
C VAL A 154 15.03 -5.16 2.20
N PHE A 155 15.10 -4.51 3.38
CA PHE A 155 16.40 -4.30 4.03
C PHE A 155 16.99 -5.60 4.60
N PRO A 156 16.25 -6.45 5.34
CA PRO A 156 16.80 -7.72 5.78
C PRO A 156 17.20 -8.63 4.60
N THR A 157 16.39 -8.65 3.52
CA THR A 157 16.74 -9.44 2.34
C THR A 157 18.05 -8.98 1.71
N LYS A 158 18.30 -7.68 1.67
CA LYS A 158 19.59 -7.12 1.18
C LYS A 158 20.79 -7.61 1.98
N GLU A 159 20.67 -7.56 3.30
CA GLU A 159 21.75 -8.00 4.21
C GLU A 159 21.98 -9.52 4.12
N ILE A 160 20.91 -10.31 4.05
CA ILE A 160 20.99 -11.77 3.98
C ILE A 160 21.57 -12.23 2.64
N THR A 161 21.14 -11.62 1.53
CA THR A 161 21.57 -12.05 0.19
C THR A 161 22.96 -11.53 -0.18
N ASN A 162 23.31 -10.34 0.30
CA ASN A 162 24.59 -9.65 0.06
C ASN A 162 25.09 -9.72 -1.38
N VAL A 163 24.18 -9.61 -2.35
CA VAL A 163 24.50 -9.67 -3.80
C VAL A 163 25.15 -8.35 -4.22
N ASP A 164 26.24 -8.43 -4.97
CA ASP A 164 26.91 -7.25 -5.52
C ASP A 164 26.11 -6.65 -6.69
N ARG A 165 26.13 -5.33 -6.79
CA ARG A 165 25.52 -4.59 -7.90
C ARG A 165 26.37 -4.73 -9.17
N PRO A 166 25.77 -4.46 -10.34
CA PRO A 166 26.54 -4.44 -11.60
C PRO A 166 27.73 -3.47 -11.58
N ASN A 167 27.70 -2.41 -10.78
CA ASN A 167 28.78 -1.43 -10.62
C ASN A 167 29.77 -1.77 -9.47
N GLY A 168 29.63 -2.92 -8.83
CA GLY A 168 30.49 -3.36 -7.73
C GLY A 168 30.10 -2.87 -6.32
N ASP A 169 29.07 -2.02 -6.17
CA ASP A 169 28.56 -1.66 -4.84
C ASP A 169 27.87 -2.89 -4.20
N PRO A 170 27.86 -3.04 -2.86
CA PRO A 170 27.20 -4.17 -2.20
C PRO A 170 25.67 -4.03 -2.15
N THR A 171 24.99 -5.11 -1.76
CA THR A 171 23.57 -5.16 -1.42
C THR A 171 22.63 -4.75 -2.55
N ALA A 172 22.71 -5.46 -3.69
CA ALA A 172 21.84 -5.21 -4.83
C ALA A 172 20.39 -5.68 -4.62
N PHE A 173 20.20 -6.93 -4.17
CA PHE A 173 18.90 -7.62 -4.18
C PHE A 173 18.12 -7.47 -2.88
N PRO A 174 16.82 -7.17 -2.95
CA PRO A 174 16.07 -6.65 -4.09
C PRO A 174 16.23 -5.12 -4.26
N SER A 175 15.75 -4.55 -5.38
CA SER A 175 15.81 -3.10 -5.62
C SER A 175 14.85 -2.32 -4.73
N GLY A 176 15.35 -1.53 -3.79
CA GLY A 176 14.54 -0.72 -2.89
C GLY A 176 13.76 0.39 -3.61
N HIS A 177 14.38 1.13 -4.54
CA HIS A 177 13.70 2.16 -5.34
C HIS A 177 12.52 1.57 -6.13
N THR A 178 12.72 0.41 -6.74
CA THR A 178 11.65 -0.28 -7.47
C THR A 178 10.55 -0.76 -6.52
N ALA A 179 10.92 -1.34 -5.37
CA ALA A 179 9.94 -1.81 -4.39
C ALA A 179 9.04 -0.66 -3.91
N PHE A 180 9.62 0.48 -3.54
CA PHE A 180 8.84 1.65 -3.12
C PHE A 180 8.02 2.26 -4.26
N ALA A 181 8.56 2.34 -5.49
CA ALA A 181 7.79 2.81 -6.64
C ALA A 181 6.55 1.95 -6.89
N PHE A 182 6.69 0.63 -6.83
CA PHE A 182 5.57 -0.30 -6.98
C PHE A 182 4.63 -0.30 -5.77
N THR A 183 5.13 -0.03 -4.55
CA THR A 183 4.28 0.21 -3.37
C THR A 183 3.35 1.39 -3.62
N VAL A 184 3.89 2.54 -4.05
CA VAL A 184 3.06 3.72 -4.33
C VAL A 184 2.12 3.48 -5.51
N ALA A 185 2.60 2.88 -6.60
CA ALA A 185 1.78 2.59 -7.78
C ALA A 185 0.61 1.65 -7.46
N THR A 186 0.85 0.61 -6.65
CA THR A 186 -0.20 -0.32 -6.22
C THR A 186 -1.22 0.37 -5.32
N MET A 187 -0.78 1.30 -4.48
CA MET A 187 -1.71 2.09 -3.67
C MET A 187 -2.56 3.02 -4.53
N VAL A 188 -1.98 3.72 -5.52
CA VAL A 188 -2.71 4.51 -6.51
C VAL A 188 -3.76 3.65 -7.23
N ASP A 189 -3.39 2.43 -7.61
CA ASP A 189 -4.32 1.46 -8.21
C ASP A 189 -5.49 1.14 -7.27
N LYS A 190 -5.23 0.90 -5.99
CA LYS A 190 -6.26 0.61 -4.98
C LYS A 190 -7.22 1.77 -4.76
N GLU A 191 -6.71 2.98 -4.69
CA GLU A 191 -7.47 4.18 -4.37
C GLU A 191 -8.25 4.74 -5.58
N PHE A 192 -7.69 4.64 -6.80
CA PHE A 192 -8.22 5.40 -7.94
C PHE A 192 -8.62 4.56 -9.16
N ARG A 193 -8.38 3.25 -9.19
CA ARG A 193 -8.79 2.40 -10.32
C ARG A 193 -10.29 2.50 -10.64
N HIS A 194 -11.13 2.66 -9.61
CA HIS A 194 -12.58 2.79 -9.79
C HIS A 194 -12.98 4.07 -10.54
N LYS A 195 -12.13 5.11 -10.52
CA LYS A 195 -12.35 6.37 -11.25
C LYS A 195 -11.87 6.26 -12.70
N SER A 196 -10.66 5.72 -12.89
CA SER A 196 -10.11 5.50 -14.22
C SER A 196 -8.99 4.46 -14.19
N PRO A 197 -9.05 3.44 -15.05
CA PRO A 197 -7.97 2.47 -15.18
C PRO A 197 -6.67 3.10 -15.71
N TRP A 198 -6.76 4.24 -16.41
CA TRP A 198 -5.60 4.95 -16.93
C TRP A 198 -4.70 5.52 -15.84
N ILE A 199 -5.25 5.88 -14.67
CA ILE A 199 -4.47 6.32 -13.50
C ILE A 199 -3.58 5.16 -13.02
N SER A 200 -4.13 3.95 -12.93
CA SER A 200 -3.37 2.74 -12.57
C SER A 200 -2.28 2.44 -13.60
N ILE A 201 -2.62 2.47 -14.90
CA ILE A 201 -1.66 2.24 -15.99
C ILE A 201 -0.52 3.26 -15.91
N GLY A 202 -0.85 4.54 -15.74
CA GLY A 202 0.14 5.62 -15.62
C GLY A 202 1.07 5.41 -14.41
N SER A 203 0.54 5.10 -13.25
CA SER A 203 1.33 4.88 -12.03
C SER A 203 2.27 3.67 -12.14
N TYR A 204 1.81 2.55 -12.68
CA TYR A 204 2.66 1.38 -12.95
C TYR A 204 3.69 1.64 -14.05
N THR A 205 3.38 2.48 -15.04
CA THR A 205 4.36 2.89 -16.06
C THR A 205 5.49 3.69 -15.42
N VAL A 206 5.19 4.64 -14.53
CA VAL A 206 6.21 5.40 -13.80
C VAL A 206 7.04 4.49 -12.88
N ALA A 207 6.41 3.55 -12.18
CA ALA A 207 7.11 2.59 -11.34
C ALA A 207 8.05 1.69 -12.18
N SER A 208 7.58 1.23 -13.34
CA SER A 208 8.40 0.44 -14.27
C SER A 208 9.56 1.25 -14.84
N ALA A 209 9.32 2.52 -15.21
CA ALA A 209 10.38 3.43 -15.65
C ALA A 209 11.43 3.63 -14.55
N THR A 210 11.03 3.74 -13.27
CA THR A 210 11.96 3.77 -12.14
C THR A 210 12.85 2.52 -12.14
N GLY A 211 12.28 1.33 -12.28
CA GLY A 211 13.04 0.08 -12.36
C GLY A 211 14.02 0.05 -13.54
N VAL A 212 13.58 0.45 -14.73
CA VAL A 212 14.44 0.55 -15.93
C VAL A 212 15.58 1.53 -15.70
N MET A 213 15.34 2.69 -15.11
CA MET A 213 16.38 3.67 -14.77
C MET A 213 17.42 3.09 -13.80
N ARG A 214 17.03 2.21 -12.88
CA ARG A 214 17.98 1.52 -11.98
C ARG A 214 18.93 0.61 -12.74
N ILE A 215 18.44 -0.07 -13.79
CA ILE A 215 19.25 -0.91 -14.68
C ILE A 215 20.19 -0.01 -15.52
N LEU A 216 19.65 1.05 -16.15
CA LEU A 216 20.40 1.98 -16.97
C LEU A 216 21.50 2.72 -16.18
N ASN A 217 21.25 3.04 -14.93
CA ASN A 217 22.23 3.61 -14.00
C ASN A 217 23.27 2.59 -13.47
N ASN A 218 23.24 1.34 -13.94
CA ASN A 218 24.14 0.26 -13.49
C ASN A 218 24.07 -0.02 -11.98
N LYS A 219 22.93 0.26 -11.34
CA LYS A 219 22.72 0.15 -9.88
C LYS A 219 22.08 -1.16 -9.47
N HIS A 220 21.35 -1.80 -10.36
CA HIS A 220 20.60 -3.04 -10.08
C HIS A 220 20.57 -3.97 -11.29
N TRP A 221 20.51 -5.26 -10.99
CA TRP A 221 20.24 -6.31 -11.95
C TRP A 221 18.76 -6.34 -12.33
N LEU A 222 18.42 -6.94 -13.47
CA LEU A 222 17.02 -7.17 -13.87
C LEU A 222 16.28 -7.98 -12.80
N ALA A 223 16.93 -8.99 -12.21
CA ALA A 223 16.39 -9.78 -11.10
C ALA A 223 16.00 -8.94 -9.89
N ASP A 224 16.84 -7.97 -9.50
CA ASP A 224 16.58 -7.09 -8.35
C ASP A 224 15.35 -6.22 -8.58
N VAL A 225 15.18 -5.75 -9.81
CA VAL A 225 14.05 -4.90 -10.22
C VAL A 225 12.75 -5.69 -10.20
N LEU A 226 12.73 -6.89 -10.78
CA LEU A 226 11.55 -7.75 -10.79
C LEU A 226 11.14 -8.18 -9.38
N ALA A 227 12.09 -8.60 -8.56
CA ALA A 227 11.83 -8.96 -7.16
C ALA A 227 11.32 -7.75 -6.36
N GLY A 228 11.93 -6.57 -6.54
CA GLY A 228 11.49 -5.34 -5.91
C GLY A 228 10.04 -4.99 -6.27
N ALA A 229 9.67 -5.10 -7.55
CA ALA A 229 8.29 -4.89 -8.00
C ALA A 229 7.31 -5.85 -7.30
N GLY A 230 7.67 -7.14 -7.21
CA GLY A 230 6.88 -8.15 -6.50
C GLY A 230 6.70 -7.81 -5.03
N VAL A 231 7.75 -7.39 -4.32
CA VAL A 231 7.68 -6.97 -2.92
C VAL A 231 6.74 -5.79 -2.73
N GLY A 232 6.82 -4.76 -3.59
CA GLY A 232 5.95 -3.59 -3.50
C GLY A 232 4.47 -3.94 -3.66
N ILE A 233 4.12 -4.76 -4.68
CA ILE A 233 2.76 -5.24 -4.92
C ILE A 233 2.25 -6.05 -3.73
N LEU A 234 3.05 -6.98 -3.22
CA LEU A 234 2.68 -7.84 -2.11
C LEU A 234 2.41 -7.03 -0.83
N SER A 235 3.29 -6.08 -0.50
CA SER A 235 3.21 -5.27 0.71
C SER A 235 1.91 -4.48 0.79
N VAL A 236 1.53 -3.76 -0.26
CA VAL A 236 0.28 -2.98 -0.29
C VAL A 236 -0.94 -3.88 -0.18
N ASN A 237 -0.99 -4.93 -1.00
CA ASN A 237 -2.13 -5.83 -0.97
C ASN A 237 -2.29 -6.52 0.39
N THR A 238 -1.18 -6.86 1.07
CA THR A 238 -1.21 -7.42 2.43
C THR A 238 -1.81 -6.44 3.43
N VAL A 239 -1.38 -5.17 3.40
CA VAL A 239 -1.90 -4.13 4.29
C VAL A 239 -3.39 -3.89 4.05
N TYR A 240 -3.82 -3.79 2.78
CA TYR A 240 -5.23 -3.61 2.44
C TYR A 240 -6.09 -4.82 2.82
N TRP A 241 -5.60 -6.03 2.58
CA TRP A 241 -6.27 -7.26 2.98
C TRP A 241 -6.45 -7.36 4.51
N LEU A 242 -5.40 -7.07 5.29
CA LEU A 242 -5.47 -7.03 6.75
C LEU A 242 -6.44 -5.95 7.23
N ASN A 243 -6.36 -4.74 6.64
CA ASN A 243 -7.25 -3.64 6.94
C ASN A 243 -8.72 -4.00 6.68
N ALA A 244 -9.02 -4.65 5.55
CA ALA A 244 -10.36 -5.10 5.21
C ALA A 244 -10.85 -6.19 6.17
N LYS A 245 -10.02 -7.18 6.50
CA LYS A 245 -10.36 -8.22 7.49
C LYS A 245 -10.66 -7.64 8.86
N MET A 246 -9.86 -6.69 9.33
CA MET A 246 -10.09 -6.01 10.62
C MET A 246 -11.41 -5.21 10.61
N ALA A 247 -11.70 -4.51 9.52
CA ALA A 247 -12.94 -3.75 9.37
C ALA A 247 -14.17 -4.68 9.37
N LEU A 248 -14.12 -5.80 8.64
CA LEU A 248 -15.20 -6.79 8.60
C LEU A 248 -15.41 -7.45 9.97
N LYS A 249 -14.33 -7.77 10.69
CA LYS A 249 -14.42 -8.33 12.05
C LYS A 249 -15.07 -7.33 13.01
N LYS A 250 -14.77 -6.03 12.88
CA LYS A 250 -15.37 -4.98 13.71
C LYS A 250 -16.87 -4.79 13.41
N GLN A 251 -17.31 -4.99 12.17
CA GLN A 251 -18.74 -4.92 11.78
C GLN A 251 -19.55 -6.13 12.25
N GLY A 252 -18.92 -7.30 12.41
CA GLY A 252 -19.58 -8.52 12.87
C GLY A 252 -20.02 -8.54 14.34
N TYR A 253 -19.67 -7.50 15.12
CA TYR A 253 -20.00 -7.40 16.55
C TYR A 253 -20.57 -6.01 16.91
N ASN A 254 -21.65 -5.60 16.27
CA ASN A 254 -22.38 -4.44 16.74
C ASN A 254 -23.27 -4.87 17.91
N THR A 255 -22.77 -4.65 19.12
CA THR A 255 -23.57 -4.81 20.33
C THR A 255 -24.13 -3.43 20.71
N ALA A 256 -25.42 -3.23 20.59
CA ALA A 256 -26.11 -2.06 21.10
C ALA A 256 -26.81 -2.43 22.41
N VAL A 257 -26.54 -1.67 23.46
CA VAL A 257 -27.29 -1.77 24.71
C VAL A 257 -28.32 -0.64 24.72
N LEU A 258 -29.60 -0.99 24.65
CA LEU A 258 -30.69 -0.02 24.57
C LEU A 258 -31.56 -0.13 25.84
N PRO A 259 -31.96 1.00 26.44
CA PRO A 259 -32.97 0.99 27.48
C PRO A 259 -34.28 0.49 26.87
N THR A 260 -34.94 -0.42 27.55
CA THR A 260 -36.24 -0.98 27.13
C THR A 260 -37.18 -1.09 28.33
N VAL A 261 -38.46 -1.27 28.04
CA VAL A 261 -39.45 -1.59 29.07
C VAL A 261 -39.79 -3.07 28.95
N LEU A 262 -39.55 -3.81 30.01
CA LEU A 262 -39.89 -5.23 30.09
C LEU A 262 -41.40 -5.46 29.98
N PRO A 263 -41.86 -6.66 29.57
CA PRO A 263 -43.27 -6.99 29.52
C PRO A 263 -44.01 -6.80 30.84
N THR A 264 -43.26 -6.71 31.95
CA THR A 264 -43.77 -6.44 33.30
C THR A 264 -44.01 -4.95 33.60
N GLY A 265 -43.71 -4.05 32.64
CA GLY A 265 -43.79 -2.60 32.81
C GLY A 265 -42.59 -1.98 33.53
N GLN A 266 -41.60 -2.75 33.91
CA GLN A 266 -40.38 -2.25 34.59
C GLN A 266 -39.32 -1.81 33.59
N PRO A 267 -38.51 -0.79 33.92
CA PRO A 267 -37.35 -0.42 33.08
C PRO A 267 -36.33 -1.56 33.05
N GLY A 268 -35.85 -1.86 31.86
CA GLY A 268 -34.84 -2.88 31.61
C GLY A 268 -33.83 -2.44 30.56
N MET A 269 -32.88 -3.30 30.24
CA MET A 269 -31.89 -3.12 29.18
C MET A 269 -32.00 -4.28 28.18
N ALA A 270 -32.08 -3.97 26.89
CA ALA A 270 -31.96 -4.94 25.83
C ALA A 270 -30.56 -4.89 25.23
N ILE A 271 -29.96 -6.06 25.04
CA ILE A 271 -28.68 -6.21 24.31
C ILE A 271 -29.03 -6.71 22.93
N LEU A 272 -28.86 -5.86 21.92
CA LEU A 272 -28.92 -6.25 20.52
C LEU A 272 -27.52 -6.67 20.05
N VAL A 273 -27.38 -7.93 19.68
CA VAL A 273 -26.18 -8.45 19.05
C VAL A 273 -26.51 -8.70 17.58
N GLN A 274 -25.94 -7.92 16.69
CA GLN A 274 -26.07 -8.10 15.25
C GLN A 274 -24.89 -8.92 14.76
N PHE A 275 -25.19 -10.09 14.22
CA PHE A 275 -24.20 -11.03 13.65
C PHE A 275 -23.95 -10.76 12.17
#